data_f117cd82489340b0180cc523649f7e32
#
_entry.id   f117cd82489340b0180cc523649f7e32
#
_cell.length_a   1.000
_cell.length_b   1.000
_cell.length_c   1.000
_cell.angle_alpha   90.00
_cell.angle_beta   90.00
_cell.angle_gamma   90.00
#
_symmetry.space_group_name_H-M   'P 1'
#
loop_
_entity.id
_entity.type
_entity.pdbx_description
1 polymer ?
#
loop_
_entity_poly.entity_id
_entity_poly.type
_entity_poly.pdbx_seq_one_letter_code
_entity_poly.pdbx_strand_id
1 'polypeptide(L)'
;RDRVDAVQSSSVISARTSKRIIHKLEALCSDYEGTQLQRQVYVDGRPKTDSQTLLYSIDALHTAINRGCLVQFRYKGSSAVRTVSPWQLAWENGCYYLIAYQDEKAPPVRHYRVDRMAGVLVLDEPRRGKEFFRTFDLPAYLRKHFNMFGGTEYRVTLRCTADLEPVMRERFGREPVFCPEDAEHFHFDVPICVSQQFFGWVCGFGGKVEVTAPAAVRAQLHEMLQSLAEQHR
;
A
#
# COMPACT_ATOMS: atom_id res chain seq x y z
N ARG A 1 -16.09 18.92 8.51
CA ARG A 1 -15.64 18.78 7.09
C ARG A 1 -14.79 17.54 6.94
N ASP A 2 -13.60 17.52 7.47
CA ASP A 2 -12.61 16.42 7.34
C ASP A 2 -13.19 15.04 7.67
N ARG A 3 -14.15 14.96 8.60
CA ARG A 3 -14.82 13.71 8.96
C ARG A 3 -15.75 13.16 7.88
N VAL A 4 -16.43 14.04 7.14
CA VAL A 4 -17.31 13.64 6.02
C VAL A 4 -16.46 13.15 4.86
N ASP A 5 -15.38 13.86 4.54
CA ASP A 5 -14.46 13.52 3.47
C ASP A 5 -13.77 12.16 3.76
N ALA A 6 -13.34 11.93 5.01
CA ALA A 6 -12.78 10.65 5.43
C ALA A 6 -13.77 9.48 5.29
N VAL A 7 -15.05 9.70 5.60
CA VAL A 7 -16.12 8.69 5.43
C VAL A 7 -16.43 8.45 3.96
N GLN A 8 -16.43 9.49 3.12
CA GLN A 8 -16.69 9.37 1.69
C GLN A 8 -15.56 8.67 0.95
N SER A 9 -14.29 9.01 1.28
CA SER A 9 -13.09 8.43 0.65
C SER A 9 -12.79 7.01 1.10
N SER A 10 -13.35 6.57 2.24
CA SER A 10 -13.10 5.24 2.79
C SER A 10 -13.65 4.13 1.88
N SER A 11 -12.77 3.26 1.40
CA SER A 11 -13.13 2.05 0.65
C SER A 11 -13.62 0.90 1.56
N VAL A 12 -13.41 1.02 2.87
CA VAL A 12 -13.78 0.01 3.89
C VAL A 12 -15.24 0.10 4.29
N ILE A 13 -15.81 1.30 4.20
CA ILE A 13 -17.20 1.54 4.61
C ILE A 13 -18.11 1.41 3.39
N SER A 14 -19.15 0.57 3.47
CA SER A 14 -20.12 0.42 2.38
C SER A 14 -20.79 1.75 2.03
N ALA A 15 -21.26 1.90 0.78
CA ALA A 15 -22.00 3.08 0.36
C ALA A 15 -23.23 3.35 1.26
N ARG A 16 -23.94 2.30 1.69
CA ARG A 16 -25.09 2.40 2.60
C ARG A 16 -24.68 2.91 3.98
N THR A 17 -23.59 2.37 4.53
CA THR A 17 -23.07 2.78 5.84
C THR A 17 -22.51 4.21 5.79
N SER A 18 -21.79 4.57 4.72
CA SER A 18 -21.29 5.94 4.50
C SER A 18 -22.44 6.95 4.48
N LYS A 19 -23.51 6.70 3.70
CA LYS A 19 -24.69 7.56 3.66
C LYS A 19 -25.31 7.74 5.06
N ARG A 20 -25.43 6.64 5.83
CA ARG A 20 -25.98 6.69 7.18
C ARG A 20 -25.12 7.49 8.16
N ILE A 21 -23.79 7.36 8.07
CA ILE A 21 -22.84 8.11 8.92
C ILE A 21 -22.88 9.59 8.55
N ILE A 22 -22.84 9.90 7.25
CA ILE A 22 -22.90 11.28 6.75
C ILE A 22 -24.18 11.94 7.21
N HIS A 23 -25.34 11.30 7.05
CA HIS A 23 -26.61 11.83 7.52
C HIS A 23 -26.64 12.09 9.04
N LYS A 24 -25.98 11.22 9.84
CA LYS A 24 -25.84 11.47 11.29
C LYS A 24 -24.90 12.64 11.60
N LEU A 25 -23.85 12.84 10.81
CA LEU A 25 -22.95 13.98 10.96
C LEU A 25 -23.65 15.29 10.57
N GLU A 26 -24.45 15.25 9.51
CA GLU A 26 -25.28 16.38 9.07
C GLU A 26 -26.29 16.80 10.15
N ALA A 27 -26.93 15.84 10.81
CA ALA A 27 -27.87 16.10 11.90
C ALA A 27 -27.22 16.73 13.16
N LEU A 28 -25.90 16.76 13.24
CA LEU A 28 -25.15 17.45 14.31
C LEU A 28 -24.80 18.91 13.93
N CYS A 29 -25.06 19.32 12.70
CA CYS A 29 -24.78 20.65 12.16
C CYS A 29 -26.08 21.43 11.98
N SER A 30 -25.99 22.75 11.84
CA SER A 30 -27.13 23.56 11.40
C SER A 30 -27.55 23.21 9.96
N ASP A 31 -28.80 23.43 9.58
CA ASP A 31 -29.32 23.13 8.23
C ASP A 31 -28.49 23.83 7.12
N TYR A 32 -27.98 25.03 7.40
CA TYR A 32 -27.09 25.75 6.49
C TYR A 32 -25.75 25.09 6.31
N GLU A 33 -25.09 24.65 7.40
CA GLU A 33 -23.82 23.97 7.37
C GLU A 33 -23.93 22.56 6.76
N GLY A 34 -25.02 21.83 7.06
CA GLY A 34 -25.31 20.53 6.47
C GLY A 34 -25.40 20.58 4.94
N THR A 35 -26.04 21.61 4.40
CA THR A 35 -26.17 21.81 2.94
C THR A 35 -24.80 22.18 2.30
N GLN A 36 -23.96 22.90 3.00
CA GLN A 36 -22.61 23.26 2.53
C GLN A 36 -21.65 22.05 2.54
N LEU A 37 -21.79 21.12 3.48
CA LEU A 37 -20.98 19.91 3.56
C LEU A 37 -21.12 19.01 2.32
N GLN A 38 -22.30 18.97 1.70
CA GLN A 38 -22.58 18.15 0.52
C GLN A 38 -22.02 18.72 -0.79
N ARG A 39 -21.75 20.03 -0.88
CA ARG A 39 -21.48 20.72 -2.15
C ARG A 39 -20.01 21.04 -2.40
N GLN A 40 -19.13 20.92 -1.42
CA GLN A 40 -17.79 21.51 -1.50
C GLN A 40 -16.65 20.53 -1.78
N VAL A 41 -16.86 19.22 -1.56
CA VAL A 41 -15.84 18.20 -1.85
C VAL A 41 -16.50 17.06 -2.64
N TYR A 42 -16.06 16.90 -3.88
CA TYR A 42 -16.38 15.73 -4.68
C TYR A 42 -15.33 14.66 -4.42
N VAL A 43 -15.71 13.61 -3.74
CA VAL A 43 -14.85 12.42 -3.61
C VAL A 43 -15.20 11.47 -4.74
N ASP A 44 -14.28 11.27 -5.66
CA ASP A 44 -14.45 10.30 -6.74
C ASP A 44 -14.76 8.92 -6.16
N GLY A 45 -15.93 8.40 -6.55
CA GLY A 45 -16.49 7.18 -6.00
C GLY A 45 -15.66 5.95 -6.38
N ARG A 46 -14.62 5.64 -5.62
CA ARG A 46 -14.03 4.30 -5.70
C ARG A 46 -15.12 3.26 -5.45
N PRO A 47 -15.18 2.16 -6.23
CA PRO A 47 -16.13 1.08 -5.98
C PRO A 47 -16.01 0.65 -4.53
N LYS A 48 -17.05 0.92 -3.73
CA LYS A 48 -17.08 0.50 -2.33
C LYS A 48 -17.39 -0.99 -2.30
N THR A 49 -16.51 -1.75 -1.70
CA THR A 49 -16.70 -3.17 -1.47
C THR A 49 -17.94 -3.40 -0.61
N ASP A 50 -18.66 -4.48 -0.84
CA ASP A 50 -19.80 -4.88 0.00
C ASP A 50 -19.26 -5.26 1.38
N SER A 51 -19.35 -4.35 2.35
CA SER A 51 -18.34 -4.17 3.38
C SER A 51 -18.55 -4.98 4.66
N GLN A 52 -19.64 -5.74 4.80
CA GLN A 52 -19.79 -6.54 6.03
C GLN A 52 -18.73 -7.65 6.10
N THR A 53 -18.51 -8.35 5.00
CA THR A 53 -17.49 -9.41 4.92
C THR A 53 -16.08 -8.87 5.15
N LEU A 54 -15.79 -7.66 4.65
CA LEU A 54 -14.48 -7.02 4.85
C LEU A 54 -14.24 -6.68 6.33
N LEU A 55 -15.23 -6.09 7.01
CA LEU A 55 -15.14 -5.75 8.43
C LEU A 55 -14.95 -7.00 9.30
N TYR A 56 -15.69 -8.07 9.04
CA TYR A 56 -15.48 -9.36 9.72
C TYR A 56 -14.10 -9.94 9.46
N SER A 57 -13.59 -9.82 8.22
CA SER A 57 -12.23 -10.28 7.91
C SER A 57 -11.16 -9.47 8.66
N ILE A 58 -11.33 -8.15 8.75
CA ILE A 58 -10.41 -7.28 9.50
C ILE A 58 -10.44 -7.64 10.99
N ASP A 59 -11.62 -7.82 11.58
CA ASP A 59 -11.78 -8.18 13.00
C ASP A 59 -11.15 -9.55 13.31
N ALA A 60 -11.40 -10.54 12.47
CA ALA A 60 -10.78 -11.87 12.59
C ALA A 60 -9.25 -11.79 12.51
N LEU A 61 -8.70 -10.97 11.59
CA LEU A 61 -7.26 -10.78 11.46
C LEU A 61 -6.67 -10.06 12.69
N HIS A 62 -7.33 -9.03 13.23
CA HIS A 62 -6.93 -8.40 14.49
C HIS A 62 -6.93 -9.40 15.64
N THR A 63 -7.97 -10.21 15.74
CA THR A 63 -8.07 -11.25 16.77
C THR A 63 -6.91 -12.24 16.66
N ALA A 64 -6.61 -12.72 15.45
CA ALA A 64 -5.51 -13.66 15.21
C ALA A 64 -4.14 -13.06 15.53
N ILE A 65 -3.92 -11.80 15.14
CA ILE A 65 -2.68 -11.07 15.44
C ILE A 65 -2.49 -10.92 16.94
N ASN A 66 -3.53 -10.52 17.66
CA ASN A 66 -3.49 -10.32 19.13
C ASN A 66 -3.31 -11.64 19.89
N ARG A 67 -3.98 -12.72 19.45
CA ARG A 67 -3.84 -14.05 20.04
C ARG A 67 -2.53 -14.74 19.63
N GLY A 68 -1.85 -14.26 18.60
CA GLY A 68 -0.66 -14.92 18.05
C GLY A 68 -0.95 -16.24 17.37
N CYS A 69 -2.10 -16.37 16.69
CA CYS A 69 -2.57 -17.58 16.04
C CYS A 69 -2.46 -17.51 14.52
N LEU A 70 -2.47 -18.69 13.87
CA LEU A 70 -2.58 -18.82 12.41
C LEU A 70 -3.96 -18.36 11.93
N VAL A 71 -4.01 -17.96 10.65
CA VAL A 71 -5.28 -17.74 9.94
C VAL A 71 -5.35 -18.57 8.67
N GLN A 72 -6.57 -18.97 8.33
CA GLN A 72 -6.90 -19.68 7.11
C GLN A 72 -7.91 -18.86 6.31
N PHE A 73 -7.75 -18.80 4.99
CA PHE A 73 -8.68 -18.10 4.10
C PHE A 73 -8.54 -18.59 2.66
N ARG A 74 -9.54 -18.30 1.83
CA ARG A 74 -9.45 -18.38 0.37
C ARG A 74 -9.14 -17.01 -0.21
N TYR A 75 -8.33 -16.97 -1.26
CA TYR A 75 -7.95 -15.72 -1.90
C TYR A 75 -8.57 -15.64 -3.30
N LYS A 76 -9.18 -14.51 -3.64
CA LYS A 76 -9.84 -14.31 -4.94
C LYS A 76 -8.90 -14.67 -6.09
N GLY A 77 -9.41 -15.44 -7.05
CA GLY A 77 -8.63 -15.96 -8.18
C GLY A 77 -7.90 -17.27 -7.91
N SER A 78 -8.11 -17.90 -6.71
CA SER A 78 -7.55 -19.20 -6.37
C SER A 78 -8.59 -20.01 -5.59
N SER A 79 -8.77 -21.28 -5.94
CA SER A 79 -9.57 -22.23 -5.14
C SER A 79 -8.82 -22.76 -3.92
N ALA A 80 -7.50 -22.59 -3.88
CA ALA A 80 -6.67 -23.10 -2.80
C ALA A 80 -6.91 -22.34 -1.49
N VAL A 81 -7.06 -23.08 -0.42
CA VAL A 81 -7.06 -22.55 0.95
C VAL A 81 -5.62 -22.23 1.34
N ARG A 82 -5.44 -21.06 1.95
CA ARG A 82 -4.13 -20.58 2.42
C ARG A 82 -4.14 -20.52 3.93
N THR A 83 -3.11 -21.08 4.54
CA THR A 83 -2.82 -20.96 5.97
C THR A 83 -1.56 -20.14 6.13
N VAL A 84 -1.63 -19.05 6.89
CA VAL A 84 -0.50 -18.12 7.06
C VAL A 84 -0.40 -17.62 8.50
N SER A 85 0.79 -17.15 8.88
CA SER A 85 1.06 -16.51 10.16
C SER A 85 0.81 -14.99 10.04
N PRO A 86 -0.30 -14.44 10.57
CA PRO A 86 -0.61 -13.02 10.47
C PRO A 86 0.26 -12.23 11.45
N TRP A 87 0.88 -11.14 11.00
CA TRP A 87 1.73 -10.33 11.85
C TRP A 87 1.25 -8.90 12.01
N GLN A 88 0.90 -8.24 10.89
CA GLN A 88 0.49 -6.84 10.91
C GLN A 88 -0.55 -6.57 9.84
N LEU A 89 -1.38 -5.54 10.06
CA LEU A 89 -2.21 -4.94 9.05
C LEU A 89 -1.63 -3.59 8.66
N ALA A 90 -1.50 -3.37 7.35
CA ALA A 90 -1.09 -2.09 6.78
C ALA A 90 -2.25 -1.49 5.99
N TRP A 91 -2.36 -0.16 6.03
CA TRP A 91 -3.27 0.60 5.19
C TRP A 91 -2.48 1.30 4.08
N GLU A 92 -2.73 0.94 2.84
CA GLU A 92 -2.03 1.51 1.69
C GLU A 92 -3.00 1.72 0.52
N ASN A 93 -2.99 2.93 -0.04
CA ASN A 93 -3.83 3.31 -1.18
C ASN A 93 -5.32 2.94 -1.03
N GLY A 94 -5.86 3.17 0.17
CA GLY A 94 -7.27 2.92 0.45
C GLY A 94 -7.64 1.45 0.65
N CYS A 95 -6.66 0.54 0.82
CA CYS A 95 -6.88 -0.88 1.04
C CYS A 95 -6.14 -1.39 2.30
N TYR A 96 -6.76 -2.35 2.99
CA TYR A 96 -6.05 -3.12 4.02
C TYR A 96 -5.25 -4.25 3.40
N TYR A 97 -4.01 -4.38 3.87
CA TYR A 97 -3.12 -5.48 3.54
C TYR A 97 -2.72 -6.23 4.80
N LEU A 98 -2.86 -7.54 4.77
CA LEU A 98 -2.26 -8.41 5.75
C LEU A 98 -0.80 -8.65 5.38
N ILE A 99 0.11 -8.36 6.29
CA ILE A 99 1.52 -8.78 6.24
C ILE A 99 1.63 -10.08 6.99
N ALA A 100 1.94 -11.14 6.27
CA ALA A 100 1.98 -12.50 6.78
C ALA A 100 3.32 -13.16 6.53
N TYR A 101 3.70 -14.07 7.44
CA TYR A 101 4.89 -14.88 7.33
C TYR A 101 4.55 -16.27 6.77
N GLN A 102 5.39 -16.77 5.87
CA GLN A 102 5.32 -18.11 5.30
C GLN A 102 6.74 -18.71 5.23
N ASP A 103 7.02 -19.72 6.05
CA ASP A 103 8.34 -20.35 6.16
C ASP A 103 8.87 -20.92 4.84
N GLU A 104 7.98 -21.45 4.02
CA GLU A 104 8.33 -22.19 2.79
C GLU A 104 8.65 -21.28 1.60
N LYS A 105 8.65 -19.97 1.79
CA LYS A 105 8.78 -18.99 0.70
C LYS A 105 9.94 -18.02 0.92
N ALA A 106 10.66 -17.72 -0.15
CA ALA A 106 11.67 -16.68 -0.19
C ALA A 106 11.18 -15.54 -1.11
N PRO A 107 11.06 -14.30 -0.63
CA PRO A 107 11.14 -13.86 0.76
C PRO A 107 9.98 -14.42 1.61
N PRO A 108 10.16 -14.57 2.94
CA PRO A 108 9.17 -15.21 3.80
C PRO A 108 7.93 -14.33 4.08
N VAL A 109 7.97 -13.07 3.71
CA VAL A 109 6.85 -12.13 3.90
C VAL A 109 5.97 -12.05 2.66
N ARG A 110 4.67 -12.12 2.87
CA ARG A 110 3.65 -11.99 1.82
C ARG A 110 2.63 -10.93 2.18
N HIS A 111 2.13 -10.26 1.15
CA HIS A 111 1.06 -9.28 1.27
C HIS A 111 -0.23 -9.85 0.70
N TYR A 112 -1.30 -9.72 1.45
CA TYR A 112 -2.62 -10.13 1.01
C TYR A 112 -3.60 -8.97 1.19
N ARG A 113 -4.23 -8.54 0.13
CA ARG A 113 -5.33 -7.57 0.22
C ARG A 113 -6.50 -8.21 0.94
N VAL A 114 -6.98 -7.57 2.01
CA VAL A 114 -8.02 -8.13 2.86
C VAL A 114 -9.37 -8.21 2.14
N ASP A 115 -9.66 -7.25 1.26
CA ASP A 115 -10.86 -7.24 0.42
C ASP A 115 -10.94 -8.37 -0.64
N ARG A 116 -9.82 -9.08 -0.83
CA ARG A 116 -9.74 -10.27 -1.70
C ARG A 116 -9.76 -11.59 -0.93
N MET A 117 -9.87 -11.53 0.38
CA MET A 117 -10.00 -12.72 1.24
C MET A 117 -11.46 -13.11 1.39
N ALA A 118 -11.71 -14.40 1.46
CA ALA A 118 -13.02 -14.97 1.76
C ALA A 118 -12.89 -16.06 2.82
N GLY A 119 -13.82 -16.04 3.80
CA GLY A 119 -13.88 -17.06 4.86
C GLY A 119 -12.62 -17.05 5.73
N VAL A 120 -12.26 -15.88 6.27
CA VAL A 120 -11.13 -15.75 7.22
C VAL A 120 -11.49 -16.45 8.50
N LEU A 121 -10.71 -17.48 8.85
CA LEU A 121 -10.87 -18.30 10.03
C LEU A 121 -9.61 -18.20 10.90
N VAL A 122 -9.79 -17.89 12.17
CA VAL A 122 -8.70 -17.91 13.16
C VAL A 122 -8.54 -19.35 13.65
N LEU A 123 -7.32 -19.87 13.57
CA LEU A 123 -6.97 -21.20 14.07
C LEU A 123 -6.47 -21.10 15.51
N ASP A 124 -6.44 -22.22 16.22
CA ASP A 124 -5.88 -22.26 17.58
C ASP A 124 -4.36 -22.52 17.59
N GLU A 125 -3.79 -22.79 16.41
CA GLU A 125 -2.37 -23.05 16.25
C GLU A 125 -1.57 -21.73 16.34
N PRO A 126 -0.39 -21.74 17.02
CA PRO A 126 0.45 -20.56 17.17
C PRO A 126 1.06 -20.13 15.83
N ARG A 127 1.13 -18.82 15.59
CA ARG A 127 1.80 -18.26 14.42
C ARG A 127 3.31 -18.47 14.48
N ARG A 128 3.95 -18.53 13.32
CA ARG A 128 5.39 -18.66 13.12
C ARG A 128 6.03 -17.32 12.75
N GLY A 129 7.37 -17.26 12.72
CA GLY A 129 8.13 -16.08 12.28
C GLY A 129 8.43 -15.08 13.40
N LYS A 130 8.31 -15.44 14.69
CA LYS A 130 8.54 -14.55 15.84
C LYS A 130 9.93 -13.90 15.79
N GLU A 131 10.98 -14.66 15.48
CA GLU A 131 12.34 -14.13 15.43
C GLU A 131 12.52 -13.13 14.27
N PHE A 132 11.93 -13.40 13.12
CA PHE A 132 11.95 -12.48 11.98
C PHE A 132 11.28 -11.15 12.33
N PHE A 133 10.10 -11.18 12.98
CA PHE A 133 9.34 -9.98 13.30
C PHE A 133 9.78 -9.25 14.55
N ARG A 134 10.73 -9.78 15.32
CA ARG A 134 11.28 -9.11 16.50
C ARG A 134 11.98 -7.78 16.17
N THR A 135 12.64 -7.73 15.02
CA THR A 135 13.37 -6.55 14.52
C THR A 135 12.72 -5.93 13.30
N PHE A 136 11.48 -6.33 12.97
CA PHE A 136 10.80 -5.88 11.77
C PHE A 136 10.27 -4.45 11.94
N ASP A 137 10.78 -3.54 11.12
CA ASP A 137 10.33 -2.15 11.05
C ASP A 137 9.29 -2.01 9.92
N LEU A 138 8.00 -1.96 10.29
CA LEU A 138 6.92 -1.82 9.32
C LEU A 138 6.99 -0.53 8.51
N PRO A 139 7.20 0.67 9.09
CA PRO A 139 7.39 1.89 8.32
C PRO A 139 8.51 1.80 7.28
N ALA A 140 9.70 1.34 7.66
CA ALA A 140 10.80 1.13 6.74
C ALA A 140 10.46 0.11 5.65
N TYR A 141 9.76 -0.98 6.02
CA TYR A 141 9.30 -1.99 5.08
C TYR A 141 8.33 -1.42 4.05
N LEU A 142 7.34 -0.62 4.48
CA LEU A 142 6.35 0.00 3.57
C LEU A 142 7.00 1.00 2.62
N ARG A 143 7.98 1.79 3.07
CA ARG A 143 8.70 2.74 2.22
C ARG A 143 9.42 2.08 1.03
N LYS A 144 9.92 0.84 1.21
CA LYS A 144 10.60 0.08 0.16
C LYS A 144 9.65 -0.48 -0.92
N HIS A 145 8.36 -0.59 -0.62
CA HIS A 145 7.37 -1.22 -1.50
C HIS A 145 6.51 -0.18 -2.21
N PHE A 146 6.25 -0.42 -3.47
CA PHE A 146 5.31 0.37 -4.28
C PHE A 146 4.00 -0.40 -4.43
N ASN A 147 2.90 0.16 -3.92
CA ASN A 147 1.57 -0.47 -3.94
C ASN A 147 1.56 -1.91 -3.37
N MET A 148 2.42 -2.20 -2.40
CA MET A 148 2.57 -3.53 -1.79
C MET A 148 2.99 -4.64 -2.78
N PHE A 149 3.58 -4.28 -3.93
CA PHE A 149 4.18 -5.25 -4.84
C PHE A 149 5.55 -5.69 -4.30
N GLY A 150 5.75 -7.00 -4.27
CA GLY A 150 7.04 -7.59 -3.92
C GLY A 150 8.04 -7.51 -5.07
N GLY A 151 9.31 -7.66 -4.75
CA GLY A 151 10.42 -7.68 -5.70
C GLY A 151 11.73 -7.95 -4.99
N THR A 152 12.81 -8.04 -5.72
CA THR A 152 14.14 -8.11 -5.15
C THR A 152 14.54 -6.74 -4.61
N GLU A 153 15.05 -6.70 -3.39
CA GLU A 153 15.53 -5.46 -2.77
C GLU A 153 16.88 -5.06 -3.35
N TYR A 154 16.96 -3.81 -3.77
CA TYR A 154 18.19 -3.16 -4.20
C TYR A 154 18.36 -1.81 -3.48
N ARG A 155 19.60 -1.40 -3.25
CA ARG A 155 19.93 -0.01 -2.95
C ARG A 155 19.97 0.73 -4.29
N VAL A 156 18.97 1.57 -4.52
CA VAL A 156 18.79 2.29 -5.79
C VAL A 156 19.22 3.74 -5.61
N THR A 157 20.03 4.23 -6.54
CA THR A 157 20.34 5.66 -6.65
C THR A 157 19.37 6.31 -7.64
N LEU A 158 18.62 7.29 -7.16
CA LEU A 158 17.74 8.10 -7.96
C LEU A 158 18.35 9.47 -8.17
N ARG A 159 18.42 9.93 -9.42
CA ARG A 159 18.75 11.29 -9.82
C ARG A 159 17.45 12.00 -10.18
N CYS A 160 17.22 13.17 -9.62
CA CYS A 160 15.97 13.91 -9.76
C CYS A 160 16.24 15.38 -10.08
N THR A 161 15.29 16.03 -10.78
CA THR A 161 15.30 17.47 -10.92
C THR A 161 14.98 18.16 -9.59
N ALA A 162 15.56 19.34 -9.33
CA ALA A 162 15.50 20.04 -8.04
C ALA A 162 14.07 20.36 -7.59
N ASP A 163 13.14 20.60 -8.51
CA ASP A 163 11.72 20.85 -8.23
C ASP A 163 11.00 19.66 -7.58
N LEU A 164 11.55 18.46 -7.69
CA LEU A 164 10.98 17.23 -7.12
C LEU A 164 11.45 16.94 -5.69
N GLU A 165 12.35 17.71 -5.11
CA GLU A 165 12.85 17.45 -3.75
C GLU A 165 11.73 17.31 -2.70
N PRO A 166 10.70 18.17 -2.65
CA PRO A 166 9.60 18.03 -1.71
C PRO A 166 8.83 16.71 -1.89
N VAL A 167 8.60 16.30 -3.15
CA VAL A 167 7.89 15.04 -3.49
C VAL A 167 8.71 13.84 -3.05
N MET A 168 10.01 13.85 -3.26
CA MET A 168 10.91 12.77 -2.83
C MET A 168 10.99 12.68 -1.30
N ARG A 169 11.04 13.83 -0.60
CA ARG A 169 11.01 13.85 0.87
C ARG A 169 9.68 13.34 1.44
N GLU A 170 8.56 13.68 0.81
CA GLU A 170 7.25 13.14 1.19
C GLU A 170 7.20 11.62 1.02
N ARG A 171 7.71 11.09 -0.10
CA ARG A 171 7.66 9.66 -0.41
C ARG A 171 8.62 8.82 0.42
N PHE A 172 9.87 9.27 0.58
CA PHE A 172 10.95 8.48 1.20
C PHE A 172 11.29 8.90 2.63
N GLY A 173 10.71 10.02 3.10
CA GLY A 173 10.98 10.55 4.43
C GLY A 173 12.26 11.36 4.51
N ARG A 174 12.75 11.53 5.74
CA ARG A 174 13.92 12.35 6.02
C ARG A 174 15.24 11.57 6.11
N GLU A 175 15.15 10.25 6.11
CA GLU A 175 16.33 9.38 6.27
C GLU A 175 17.32 9.42 5.09
N PRO A 176 16.88 9.44 3.81
CA PRO A 176 17.81 9.54 2.70
C PRO A 176 18.56 10.89 2.71
N VAL A 177 19.86 10.84 2.45
CA VAL A 177 20.68 12.05 2.26
C VAL A 177 20.51 12.52 0.83
N PHE A 178 19.91 13.69 0.66
CA PHE A 178 19.72 14.32 -0.64
C PHE A 178 20.97 15.13 -0.98
N CYS A 179 21.74 14.68 -1.96
CA CYS A 179 23.01 15.27 -2.37
C CYS A 179 22.79 16.12 -3.62
N PRO A 180 22.98 17.46 -3.57
CA PRO A 180 22.98 18.29 -4.78
C PRO A 180 24.08 17.83 -5.74
N GLU A 181 23.77 17.75 -7.03
CA GLU A 181 24.71 17.43 -8.09
C GLU A 181 25.10 18.70 -8.86
N ASP A 182 24.12 19.52 -9.20
CA ASP A 182 24.24 20.82 -9.83
C ASP A 182 23.08 21.75 -9.40
N ALA A 183 22.87 22.87 -10.09
CA ALA A 183 21.79 23.82 -9.79
C ALA A 183 20.38 23.26 -10.09
N GLU A 184 20.29 22.24 -10.94
CA GLU A 184 19.01 21.70 -11.44
C GLU A 184 18.73 20.28 -10.96
N HIS A 185 19.72 19.59 -10.38
CA HIS A 185 19.60 18.18 -10.03
C HIS A 185 20.15 17.84 -8.65
N PHE A 186 19.59 16.80 -8.06
CA PHE A 186 20.10 16.13 -6.88
C PHE A 186 19.98 14.61 -7.04
N HIS A 187 20.73 13.86 -6.24
CA HIS A 187 20.60 12.41 -6.17
C HIS A 187 20.54 11.92 -4.72
N PHE A 188 20.03 10.72 -4.52
CA PHE A 188 19.95 10.06 -3.23
C PHE A 188 19.82 8.55 -3.38
N ASP A 189 20.23 7.83 -2.32
CA ASP A 189 20.16 6.38 -2.26
C ASP A 189 19.04 5.91 -1.37
N VAL A 190 18.25 4.93 -1.85
CA VAL A 190 17.17 4.32 -1.08
C VAL A 190 17.08 2.81 -1.31
N PRO A 191 16.73 2.02 -0.27
CA PRO A 191 16.39 0.62 -0.47
C PRO A 191 15.01 0.51 -1.12
N ILE A 192 14.90 -0.22 -2.23
CA ILE A 192 13.67 -0.42 -3.01
C ILE A 192 13.47 -1.90 -3.30
N CYS A 193 12.27 -2.41 -3.06
CA CYS A 193 11.81 -3.66 -3.64
C CYS A 193 11.40 -3.39 -5.10
N VAL A 194 12.34 -3.66 -6.02
CA VAL A 194 12.17 -3.34 -7.44
C VAL A 194 11.04 -4.16 -8.03
N SER A 195 10.09 -3.48 -8.64
CA SER A 195 8.87 -4.06 -9.20
C SER A 195 8.40 -3.22 -10.38
N GLN A 196 7.48 -3.74 -11.18
CA GLN A 196 6.85 -2.97 -12.25
C GLN A 196 6.13 -1.70 -11.73
N GLN A 197 5.60 -1.73 -10.51
CA GLN A 197 4.98 -0.55 -9.89
C GLN A 197 6.00 0.54 -9.56
N PHE A 198 7.20 0.16 -9.11
CA PHE A 198 8.30 1.11 -8.95
C PHE A 198 8.70 1.73 -10.29
N PHE A 199 8.87 0.94 -11.33
CA PHE A 199 9.20 1.44 -12.65
C PHE A 199 8.11 2.34 -13.23
N GLY A 200 6.84 1.97 -13.08
CA GLY A 200 5.72 2.82 -13.48
C GLY A 200 5.69 4.15 -12.73
N TRP A 201 6.06 4.16 -11.43
CA TRP A 201 6.18 5.37 -10.65
C TRP A 201 7.33 6.26 -11.16
N VAL A 202 8.51 5.69 -11.46
CA VAL A 202 9.63 6.44 -12.07
C VAL A 202 9.21 7.06 -13.40
N CYS A 203 8.61 6.27 -14.29
CA CYS A 203 8.16 6.74 -15.61
C CYS A 203 7.10 7.84 -15.53
N GLY A 204 6.29 7.86 -14.46
CA GLY A 204 5.25 8.86 -14.23
C GLY A 204 5.78 10.29 -14.11
N PHE A 205 7.07 10.48 -13.85
CA PHE A 205 7.71 11.80 -13.80
C PHE A 205 8.23 12.31 -15.16
N GLY A 206 8.00 11.58 -16.25
CA GLY A 206 8.32 12.07 -17.59
C GLY A 206 9.80 12.38 -17.83
N GLY A 207 10.71 11.61 -17.23
CA GLY A 207 12.16 11.79 -17.36
C GLY A 207 12.82 12.68 -16.29
N LYS A 208 12.05 13.29 -15.39
CA LYS A 208 12.59 14.07 -14.25
C LYS A 208 13.18 13.20 -13.13
N VAL A 209 12.94 11.91 -13.15
CA VAL A 209 13.49 10.91 -12.24
C VAL A 209 14.21 9.85 -13.05
N GLU A 210 15.48 9.66 -12.74
CA GLU A 210 16.32 8.66 -13.41
C GLU A 210 16.87 7.66 -12.38
N VAL A 211 16.87 6.37 -12.73
CA VAL A 211 17.58 5.32 -11.99
C VAL A 211 19.02 5.29 -12.48
N THR A 212 19.97 5.78 -11.68
CA THR A 212 21.39 5.84 -12.08
C THR A 212 22.19 4.62 -11.62
N ALA A 213 21.79 3.99 -10.51
CA ALA A 213 22.40 2.76 -10.00
C ALA A 213 21.36 1.89 -9.27
N PRO A 214 21.58 0.57 -9.17
CA PRO A 214 22.67 -0.20 -9.80
C PRO A 214 22.36 -0.50 -11.28
N ALA A 215 23.38 -0.88 -12.02
CA ALA A 215 23.26 -1.20 -13.45
C ALA A 215 22.20 -2.27 -13.74
N ALA A 216 22.05 -3.24 -12.85
CA ALA A 216 21.03 -4.29 -12.97
C ALA A 216 19.60 -3.74 -12.97
N VAL A 217 19.30 -2.73 -12.15
CA VAL A 217 17.96 -2.10 -12.09
C VAL A 217 17.74 -1.21 -13.31
N ARG A 218 18.78 -0.49 -13.76
CA ARG A 218 18.71 0.28 -15.00
C ARG A 218 18.42 -0.60 -16.21
N ALA A 219 19.08 -1.76 -16.30
CA ALA A 219 18.87 -2.72 -17.39
C ALA A 219 17.41 -3.25 -17.40
N GLN A 220 16.85 -3.59 -16.24
CA GLN A 220 15.46 -4.04 -16.11
C GLN A 220 14.46 -2.95 -16.54
N LEU A 221 14.70 -1.69 -16.15
CA LEU A 221 13.87 -0.56 -16.58
C LEU A 221 13.95 -0.36 -18.09
N HIS A 222 15.16 -0.40 -18.66
CA HIS A 222 15.38 -0.26 -20.09
C HIS A 222 14.66 -1.35 -20.90
N GLU A 223 14.79 -2.61 -20.49
CA GLU A 223 14.10 -3.75 -21.11
C GLU A 223 12.57 -3.59 -21.06
N MET A 224 12.03 -3.17 -19.92
CA MET A 224 10.59 -2.89 -19.81
C MET A 224 10.15 -1.78 -20.77
N LEU A 225 10.91 -0.68 -20.86
CA LEU A 225 10.58 0.44 -21.75
C LEU A 225 10.64 0.04 -23.23
N GLN A 226 11.63 -0.75 -23.62
CA GLN A 226 11.71 -1.28 -24.99
C GLN A 226 10.51 -2.16 -25.32
N SER A 227 10.17 -3.10 -24.44
CA SER A 227 9.01 -3.98 -24.63
C SER A 227 7.71 -3.19 -24.78
N LEU A 228 7.50 -2.16 -23.95
CA LEU A 228 6.33 -1.28 -24.04
C LEU A 228 6.33 -0.47 -25.35
N ALA A 229 7.46 0.05 -25.78
CA ALA A 229 7.57 0.77 -27.05
C ALA A 229 7.26 -0.11 -28.27
N GLU A 230 7.62 -1.39 -28.20
CA GLU A 230 7.29 -2.37 -29.26
C GLU A 230 5.80 -2.71 -29.30
N GLN A 231 5.14 -2.81 -28.12
CA GLN A 231 3.71 -3.10 -28.02
C GLN A 231 2.82 -1.95 -28.52
N HIS A 232 3.32 -0.74 -28.56
CA HIS A 232 2.57 0.48 -28.92
C HIS A 232 3.04 1.11 -30.25
N ARG A 233 3.73 0.36 -31.09
CA ARG A 233 4.03 0.70 -32.49
C ARG A 233 2.89 0.26 -33.39
#